data_d2833a08573b0196b30316f53728ac0f
#
_entry.id   d2833a08573b0196b30316f53728ac0f
#
_cell.length_a   1.000
_cell.length_b   1.000
_cell.length_c   1.000
_cell.angle_alpha   90.00
_cell.angle_beta   90.00
_cell.angle_gamma   90.00
#
_symmetry.space_group_name_H-M   'P 1'
#
loop_
_entity.id
_entity.type
_entity.pdbx_description
1 polymer ?
#
loop_
_entity_poly.entity_id
_entity_poly.type
_entity_poly.pdbx_seq_one_letter_code
_entity_poly.pdbx_strand_id
1 'polypeptide(L)'
;MDLGIKINKKNSHREYCSWEEVESLTKVVADKIKRSKRKRYDAILAVTNGGIIPARLMARELNVNHIQFIPIRNKKLHEYEMPPLFIDKKYLIVDEIYDTGEIFSKVSDATRIFDCDFAFLMSRYKKNNSAKITYVGKILNNNKWIVFPWE
;
A
#
# COMPACT_ATOMS: atom_id res chain seq x y z
N MET A 1 24.96 25.38 18.94
CA MET A 1 25.28 24.07 19.49
C MET A 1 24.12 23.12 19.57
N ASP A 2 22.94 23.59 19.93
CA ASP A 2 21.76 22.72 20.01
C ASP A 2 21.22 22.26 18.66
N LEU A 3 21.57 22.94 17.56
CA LEU A 3 21.12 22.61 16.22
C LEU A 3 21.62 21.25 15.74
N GLY A 4 22.85 20.86 16.08
CA GLY A 4 23.41 19.56 15.71
C GLY A 4 22.71 18.40 16.44
N ILE A 5 22.38 18.62 17.71
CA ILE A 5 21.67 17.62 18.51
C ILE A 5 20.22 17.44 18.04
N LYS A 6 19.56 18.53 17.64
CA LYS A 6 18.21 18.48 17.08
C LYS A 6 18.15 17.76 15.75
N ILE A 7 19.16 17.96 14.88
CA ILE A 7 19.27 17.26 13.59
C ILE A 7 19.45 15.75 13.81
N ASN A 8 20.29 15.38 14.75
CA ASN A 8 20.51 13.97 15.10
C ASN A 8 19.24 13.30 15.68
N LYS A 9 18.47 14.03 16.52
CA LYS A 9 17.21 13.54 17.03
C LYS A 9 16.17 13.34 15.91
N LYS A 10 16.08 14.24 14.93
CA LYS A 10 15.19 14.08 13.79
C LYS A 10 15.57 12.84 12.95
N ASN A 11 16.85 12.59 12.74
CA ASN A 11 17.32 11.42 12.00
C ASN A 11 17.08 10.11 12.75
N SER A 12 17.08 10.11 14.09
CA SER A 12 16.82 8.91 14.90
C SER A 12 15.37 8.45 14.88
N HIS A 13 14.44 9.29 14.41
CA HIS A 13 13.02 8.96 14.24
C HIS A 13 12.64 8.49 12.84
N ARG A 14 13.63 8.35 11.97
CA ARG A 14 13.43 7.88 10.58
C ARG A 14 14.08 6.54 10.38
N GLU A 15 13.42 5.71 9.58
CA GLU A 15 13.95 4.44 9.11
C GLU A 15 13.88 4.44 7.60
N TYR A 16 15.02 4.18 6.97
CA TYR A 16 15.12 4.19 5.52
C TYR A 16 14.91 2.79 4.97
N CYS A 17 13.97 2.67 4.06
CA CYS A 17 13.70 1.45 3.33
C CYS A 17 14.49 1.47 2.02
N SER A 18 15.28 0.44 1.77
CA SER A 18 16.07 0.34 0.54
C SER A 18 15.25 -0.22 -0.62
N TRP A 19 15.74 -0.03 -1.85
CA TRP A 19 15.14 -0.68 -3.02
C TRP A 19 15.13 -2.20 -2.90
N GLU A 20 16.17 -2.78 -2.33
CA GLU A 20 16.25 -4.23 -2.08
C GLU A 20 15.14 -4.71 -1.14
N GLU A 21 14.89 -3.94 -0.08
CA GLU A 21 13.81 -4.25 0.85
C GLU A 21 12.45 -4.12 0.17
N VAL A 22 12.24 -3.10 -0.63
CA VAL A 22 11.01 -2.92 -1.40
C VAL A 22 10.76 -4.12 -2.31
N GLU A 23 11.75 -4.56 -3.06
CA GLU A 23 11.63 -5.73 -3.93
C GLU A 23 11.35 -7.00 -3.14
N SER A 24 12.04 -7.19 -2.02
CA SER A 24 11.85 -8.35 -1.15
C SER A 24 10.42 -8.39 -0.58
N LEU A 25 9.94 -7.26 -0.08
CA LEU A 25 8.58 -7.17 0.47
C LEU A 25 7.52 -7.38 -0.60
N THR A 26 7.75 -6.87 -1.81
CA THR A 26 6.84 -7.10 -2.94
C THR A 26 6.71 -8.60 -3.22
N LYS A 27 7.81 -9.32 -3.24
CA LYS A 27 7.82 -10.77 -3.45
C LYS A 27 7.10 -11.51 -2.34
N VAL A 28 7.33 -11.12 -1.08
CA VAL A 28 6.62 -11.71 0.06
C VAL A 28 5.11 -11.56 -0.09
N VAL A 29 4.65 -10.37 -0.42
CA VAL A 29 3.21 -10.10 -0.62
C VAL A 29 2.67 -10.89 -1.81
N ALA A 30 3.38 -10.85 -2.94
CA ALA A 30 2.97 -11.58 -4.14
C ALA A 30 2.86 -13.09 -3.88
N ASP A 31 3.79 -13.67 -3.13
CA ASP A 31 3.76 -15.08 -2.78
C ASP A 31 2.56 -15.43 -1.90
N LYS A 32 2.22 -14.55 -0.95
CA LYS A 32 1.00 -14.73 -0.15
C LYS A 32 -0.25 -14.74 -1.02
N ILE A 33 -0.32 -13.85 -1.99
CA ILE A 33 -1.45 -13.77 -2.92
C ILE A 33 -1.51 -15.04 -3.79
N LYS A 34 -0.39 -15.45 -4.34
CA LYS A 34 -0.32 -16.65 -5.19
C LYS A 34 -0.73 -17.94 -4.46
N ARG A 35 -0.47 -18.02 -3.17
CA ARG A 35 -0.87 -19.14 -2.33
C ARG A 35 -2.34 -19.09 -1.90
N SER A 36 -2.99 -17.95 -2.06
CA SER A 36 -4.40 -17.79 -1.74
C SER A 36 -5.28 -18.31 -2.87
N LYS A 37 -6.58 -18.46 -2.60
CA LYS A 37 -7.57 -18.81 -3.62
C LYS A 37 -7.94 -17.64 -4.52
N ARG A 38 -7.52 -16.43 -4.18
CA ARG A 38 -7.85 -15.20 -4.91
C ARG A 38 -6.66 -14.79 -5.78
N LYS A 39 -6.32 -15.61 -6.75
CA LYS A 39 -5.07 -15.49 -7.50
C LYS A 39 -5.11 -14.49 -8.66
N ARG A 40 -6.29 -14.16 -9.16
CA ARG A 40 -6.41 -13.39 -10.39
C ARG A 40 -7.14 -12.08 -10.13
N TYR A 41 -6.45 -11.00 -10.47
CA TYR A 41 -7.02 -9.65 -10.46
C TYR A 41 -7.09 -9.13 -11.89
N ASP A 42 -8.17 -8.43 -12.21
CA ASP A 42 -8.34 -7.78 -13.51
C ASP A 42 -7.52 -6.50 -13.61
N ALA A 43 -7.33 -5.82 -12.50
CA ALA A 43 -6.52 -4.62 -12.44
C ALA A 43 -5.95 -4.40 -11.04
N ILE A 44 -4.85 -3.65 -10.99
CA ILE A 44 -4.29 -3.15 -9.76
C ILE A 44 -4.63 -1.68 -9.63
N LEU A 45 -5.09 -1.28 -8.45
CA LEU A 45 -5.40 0.10 -8.13
C LEU A 45 -4.32 0.64 -7.20
N ALA A 46 -3.51 1.57 -7.70
CA ALA A 46 -2.45 2.19 -6.92
C ALA A 46 -3.00 3.37 -6.13
N VAL A 47 -2.80 3.36 -4.83
CA VAL A 47 -3.13 4.52 -3.99
C VAL A 47 -2.03 5.57 -4.17
N THR A 48 -2.37 6.71 -4.74
CA THR A 48 -1.37 7.73 -5.04
C THR A 48 -0.98 8.53 -3.79
N ASN A 49 0.25 9.02 -3.72
CA ASN A 49 1.34 8.74 -4.68
C ASN A 49 2.19 7.54 -4.24
N GLY A 50 2.19 7.20 -2.94
CA GLY A 50 3.08 6.22 -2.35
C GLY A 50 2.93 4.79 -2.91
N GLY A 51 1.74 4.45 -3.38
CA GLY A 51 1.44 3.13 -3.92
C GLY A 51 1.79 2.93 -5.39
N ILE A 52 2.24 3.97 -6.09
CA ILE A 52 2.51 3.89 -7.54
C ILE A 52 3.61 2.87 -7.85
N ILE A 53 4.74 2.99 -7.19
CA ILE A 53 5.86 2.07 -7.43
C ILE A 53 5.56 0.67 -6.91
N PRO A 54 5.06 0.50 -5.67
CA PRO A 54 4.62 -0.83 -5.22
C PRO A 54 3.61 -1.49 -6.16
N ALA A 55 2.66 -0.73 -6.70
CA ALA A 55 1.67 -1.26 -7.64
C ALA A 55 2.32 -1.76 -8.92
N ARG A 56 3.28 -1.03 -9.48
CA ARG A 56 3.98 -1.47 -10.68
C ARG A 56 4.78 -2.74 -10.44
N LEU A 57 5.46 -2.84 -9.31
CA LEU A 57 6.22 -4.05 -8.96
C LEU A 57 5.29 -5.23 -8.72
N MET A 58 4.17 -4.99 -8.04
CA MET A 58 3.17 -6.02 -7.78
C MET A 58 2.53 -6.52 -9.07
N ALA A 59 2.23 -5.62 -9.99
CA ALA A 59 1.67 -5.94 -11.30
C ALA A 59 2.60 -6.90 -12.07
N ARG A 60 3.90 -6.64 -12.02
CA ARG A 60 4.89 -7.51 -12.64
C ARG A 60 4.91 -8.90 -12.00
N GLU A 61 4.95 -8.96 -10.67
CA GLU A 61 4.99 -10.22 -9.94
C GLU A 61 3.73 -11.08 -10.15
N LEU A 62 2.57 -10.44 -10.28
CA LEU A 62 1.28 -11.12 -10.44
C LEU A 62 0.85 -11.25 -11.90
N ASN A 63 1.63 -10.72 -12.84
CA ASN A 63 1.33 -10.70 -14.27
C ASN A 63 -0.03 -10.04 -14.57
N VAL A 64 -0.24 -8.86 -13.98
CA VAL A 64 -1.41 -8.03 -14.21
C VAL A 64 -1.00 -6.83 -15.06
N ASN A 65 -1.64 -6.62 -16.19
CA ASN A 65 -1.24 -5.57 -17.14
C ASN A 65 -1.95 -4.24 -16.92
N HIS A 66 -3.05 -4.22 -16.20
CA HIS A 66 -3.89 -3.03 -16.05
C HIS A 66 -3.67 -2.41 -14.67
N ILE A 67 -3.18 -1.16 -14.67
CA ILE A 67 -3.00 -0.37 -13.44
C ILE A 67 -3.83 0.89 -13.57
N GLN A 68 -4.63 1.17 -12.55
CA GLN A 68 -5.40 2.40 -12.40
C GLN A 68 -5.01 3.06 -11.07
N PHE A 69 -5.44 4.30 -10.86
CA PHE A 69 -5.01 5.08 -9.71
C PHE A 69 -6.19 5.48 -8.83
N ILE A 70 -6.00 5.35 -7.52
CA ILE A 70 -6.92 5.90 -6.53
C ILE A 70 -6.37 7.25 -6.10
N PRO A 71 -7.06 8.35 -6.40
CA PRO A 71 -6.51 9.71 -6.26
C PRO A 71 -6.59 10.21 -4.82
N ILE A 72 -5.54 9.95 -4.07
CA ILE A 72 -5.34 10.50 -2.72
C ILE A 72 -4.31 11.63 -2.79
N ARG A 73 -4.67 12.80 -2.31
CA ARG A 73 -3.76 13.94 -2.13
C ARG A 73 -4.04 14.60 -0.80
N ASN A 74 -2.99 14.88 -0.03
CA ASN A 74 -3.12 15.47 1.31
C ASN A 74 -4.13 14.72 2.19
N LYS A 75 -4.05 13.41 2.19
CA LYS A 75 -4.93 12.49 2.92
C LYS A 75 -6.41 12.56 2.51
N LYS A 76 -6.72 13.20 1.39
CA LYS A 76 -8.09 13.32 0.87
C LYS A 76 -8.26 12.50 -0.39
N LEU A 77 -9.36 11.76 -0.45
CA LEU A 77 -9.79 11.06 -1.65
C LEU A 77 -10.55 12.02 -2.56
N HIS A 78 -10.09 12.15 -3.79
CA HIS A 78 -10.74 12.96 -4.82
C HIS A 78 -11.70 12.08 -5.62
N GLU A 79 -12.90 11.92 -5.12
CA GLU A 79 -13.86 10.95 -5.66
C GLU A 79 -14.21 11.17 -7.13
N TYR A 80 -14.22 12.43 -7.59
CA TYR A 80 -14.50 12.74 -8.99
C TYR A 80 -13.42 12.28 -9.96
N GLU A 81 -12.24 11.95 -9.45
CA GLU A 81 -11.12 11.47 -10.25
C GLU A 81 -10.95 9.95 -10.16
N MET A 82 -11.83 9.27 -9.45
CA MET A 82 -11.79 7.81 -9.37
C MET A 82 -11.98 7.19 -10.75
N PRO A 83 -11.24 6.13 -11.07
CA PRO A 83 -11.46 5.40 -12.30
C PRO A 83 -12.81 4.69 -12.26
N PRO A 84 -13.42 4.42 -13.42
CA PRO A 84 -14.61 3.59 -13.46
C PRO A 84 -14.27 2.16 -13.01
N LEU A 85 -14.99 1.65 -12.02
CA LEU A 85 -14.85 0.28 -11.54
C LEU A 85 -16.10 -0.52 -11.89
N PHE A 86 -15.94 -1.83 -12.02
CA PHE A 86 -17.00 -2.73 -12.45
C PHE A 86 -17.24 -3.84 -11.43
N ILE A 87 -18.50 -4.16 -11.21
CA ILE A 87 -18.93 -5.15 -10.20
C ILE A 87 -18.45 -6.57 -10.53
N ASP A 88 -18.32 -6.89 -11.80
CA ASP A 88 -17.88 -8.21 -12.28
C ASP A 88 -16.35 -8.36 -12.34
N LYS A 89 -15.60 -7.35 -11.95
CA LYS A 89 -14.14 -7.36 -11.95
C LYS A 89 -13.57 -7.52 -10.55
N LYS A 90 -12.34 -7.99 -10.48
CA LYS A 90 -11.58 -8.14 -9.24
C LYS A 90 -10.38 -7.20 -9.24
N TYR A 91 -10.20 -6.51 -8.14
CA TYR A 91 -9.16 -5.49 -8.00
C TYR A 91 -8.25 -5.78 -6.82
N LEU A 92 -6.96 -5.49 -6.99
CA LEU A 92 -6.01 -5.44 -5.89
C LEU A 92 -5.62 -3.99 -5.66
N ILE A 93 -5.95 -3.46 -4.51
CA ILE A 93 -5.59 -2.09 -4.11
C ILE A 93 -4.24 -2.15 -3.41
N VAL A 94 -3.27 -1.38 -3.91
CA VAL A 94 -1.89 -1.42 -3.42
C VAL A 94 -1.48 -0.05 -2.88
N ASP A 95 -0.93 -0.06 -1.68
CA ASP A 95 -0.28 1.09 -1.07
C ASP A 95 1.04 0.67 -0.43
N GLU A 96 1.89 1.63 -0.11
CA GLU A 96 3.19 1.35 0.51
C GLU A 96 3.06 0.91 1.96
N ILE A 97 2.19 1.56 2.72
CA ILE A 97 2.07 1.33 4.16
C ILE A 97 0.62 1.49 4.64
N TYR A 98 0.22 0.59 5.52
CA TYR A 98 -0.94 0.76 6.37
C TYR A 98 -0.47 1.36 7.69
N ASP A 99 -0.67 2.65 7.89
CA ASP A 99 -0.20 3.36 9.07
C ASP A 99 -1.30 3.48 10.14
N THR A 100 -2.10 4.54 10.11
CA THR A 100 -3.20 4.74 11.05
C THR A 100 -4.50 4.05 10.63
N GLY A 101 -4.61 3.69 9.36
CA GLY A 101 -5.84 3.17 8.77
C GLY A 101 -6.76 4.24 8.21
N GLU A 102 -6.38 5.52 8.29
CA GLU A 102 -7.19 6.61 7.77
C GLU A 102 -7.41 6.51 6.27
N ILE A 103 -6.33 6.30 5.51
CA ILE A 103 -6.41 6.15 4.05
C ILE A 103 -7.15 4.86 3.70
N PHE A 104 -6.81 3.75 4.36
CA PHE A 104 -7.49 2.48 4.16
C PHE A 104 -9.00 2.60 4.34
N SER A 105 -9.44 3.29 5.38
CA SER A 105 -10.86 3.48 5.67
C SER A 105 -11.56 4.23 4.54
N LYS A 106 -10.96 5.33 4.07
CA LYS A 106 -11.52 6.13 2.97
C LYS A 106 -11.61 5.33 1.66
N VAL A 107 -10.56 4.60 1.34
CA VAL A 107 -10.51 3.79 0.12
C VAL A 107 -11.48 2.60 0.22
N SER A 108 -11.52 1.94 1.35
CA SER A 108 -12.43 0.82 1.61
C SER A 108 -13.90 1.25 1.48
N ASP A 109 -14.26 2.41 2.00
CA ASP A 109 -15.60 2.96 1.87
C ASP A 109 -15.94 3.27 0.40
N ALA A 110 -15.03 3.90 -0.32
CA ALA A 110 -15.27 4.29 -1.71
C ALA A 110 -15.37 3.08 -2.66
N THR A 111 -14.80 1.96 -2.29
CA THR A 111 -14.77 0.74 -3.11
C THR A 111 -15.62 -0.40 -2.55
N ARG A 112 -16.45 -0.14 -1.55
CA ARG A 112 -17.14 -1.16 -0.76
C ARG A 112 -18.02 -2.11 -1.56
N ILE A 113 -18.61 -1.65 -2.67
CA ILE A 113 -19.49 -2.47 -3.51
C ILE A 113 -18.73 -3.32 -4.52
N PHE A 114 -17.44 -3.08 -4.68
CA PHE A 114 -16.59 -3.79 -5.63
C PHE A 114 -15.79 -4.90 -4.95
N ASP A 115 -15.37 -5.88 -5.73
CA ASP A 115 -14.53 -6.98 -5.24
C ASP A 115 -13.07 -6.52 -5.20
N CYS A 116 -12.66 -6.00 -4.05
CA CYS A 116 -11.33 -5.44 -3.83
C CYS A 116 -10.63 -6.12 -2.67
N ASP A 117 -9.40 -6.57 -2.91
CA ASP A 117 -8.45 -6.96 -1.88
C ASP A 117 -7.39 -5.88 -1.73
N PHE A 118 -6.65 -5.90 -0.63
CA PHE A 118 -5.65 -4.87 -0.31
C PHE A 118 -4.28 -5.50 -0.12
N ALA A 119 -3.24 -4.79 -0.56
CA ALA A 119 -1.85 -5.20 -0.38
C ALA A 119 -1.01 -3.99 0.06
N PHE A 120 -0.21 -4.20 1.12
CA PHE A 120 0.70 -3.21 1.68
C PHE A 120 2.08 -3.82 1.80
N LEU A 121 3.12 -3.05 1.51
CA LEU A 121 4.49 -3.50 1.78
C LEU A 121 4.72 -3.61 3.29
N MET A 122 4.21 -2.64 4.03
CA MET A 122 4.35 -2.59 5.49
C MET A 122 3.02 -2.26 6.16
N SER A 123 2.86 -2.71 7.40
CA SER A 123 1.76 -2.31 8.26
C SER A 123 2.28 -1.92 9.63
N ARG A 124 1.83 -0.79 10.15
CA ARG A 124 2.24 -0.31 11.47
C ARG A 124 1.75 -1.21 12.59
N TYR A 125 0.59 -1.80 12.42
CA TYR A 125 -0.07 -2.59 13.45
C TYR A 125 -0.54 -3.92 12.90
N LYS A 126 -0.45 -4.95 13.73
CA LYS A 126 -0.94 -6.30 13.41
C LYS A 126 -2.48 -6.37 13.35
N LYS A 127 -3.14 -5.26 13.22
CA LYS A 127 -4.56 -5.25 13.34
C LYS A 127 -5.26 -5.24 12.00
N ASN A 128 -6.17 -6.17 11.82
CA ASN A 128 -7.08 -6.12 10.72
C ASN A 128 -8.45 -6.59 11.15
N ASN A 129 -9.29 -5.63 11.56
CA ASN A 129 -10.69 -5.87 11.89
C ASN A 129 -11.60 -5.65 10.68
N SER A 130 -11.02 -5.47 9.52
CA SER A 130 -11.77 -5.29 8.29
C SER A 130 -12.28 -6.63 7.76
N ALA A 131 -13.47 -6.63 7.18
CA ALA A 131 -13.98 -7.76 6.41
C ALA A 131 -13.24 -7.93 5.08
N LYS A 132 -12.39 -6.96 4.70
CA LYS A 132 -11.61 -7.01 3.46
C LYS A 132 -10.35 -7.87 3.63
N ILE A 133 -10.03 -8.63 2.60
CA ILE A 133 -8.80 -9.42 2.54
C ILE A 133 -7.61 -8.46 2.38
N THR A 134 -6.61 -8.62 3.24
CA THR A 134 -5.46 -7.73 3.28
C THR A 134 -4.17 -8.55 3.36
N TYR A 135 -3.23 -8.25 2.48
CA TYR A 135 -1.91 -8.87 2.42
C TYR A 135 -0.86 -7.86 2.84
N VAL A 136 0.03 -8.26 3.74
CA VAL A 136 1.08 -7.38 4.29
C VAL A 136 2.44 -8.05 4.21
N GLY A 137 3.46 -7.31 3.79
CA GLY A 137 4.82 -7.81 3.68
C GLY A 137 5.53 -7.86 5.03
N LYS A 138 5.45 -6.80 5.81
CA LYS A 138 6.16 -6.67 7.08
C LYS A 138 5.33 -5.85 8.07
N ILE A 139 5.31 -6.30 9.32
CA ILE A 139 4.66 -5.57 10.40
C ILE A 139 5.73 -4.80 11.18
N LEU A 140 5.49 -3.50 11.38
CA LEU A 140 6.38 -2.61 12.11
C LEU A 140 6.02 -2.58 13.58
N ASN A 141 7.04 -2.68 14.45
CA ASN A 141 6.88 -2.68 15.90
C ASN A 141 7.33 -1.37 16.55
N ASN A 142 7.45 -0.30 15.77
CA ASN A 142 7.91 0.99 16.26
C ASN A 142 7.10 2.13 15.64
N ASN A 143 7.38 3.37 16.07
CA ASN A 143 6.73 4.58 15.57
C ASN A 143 7.64 5.40 14.66
N LYS A 144 8.69 4.80 14.13
CA LYS A 144 9.60 5.50 13.23
C LYS A 144 8.92 5.85 11.91
N TRP A 145 9.26 7.01 11.40
CA TRP A 145 8.83 7.42 10.07
C TRP A 145 9.60 6.62 9.03
N ILE A 146 8.90 5.91 8.19
CA ILE A 146 9.54 5.12 7.13
C ILE A 146 9.74 6.02 5.91
N VAL A 147 10.99 6.10 5.45
CA VAL A 147 11.34 6.83 4.22
C VAL A 147 11.57 5.80 3.13
N PHE A 148 10.68 5.76 2.15
CA PHE A 148 10.80 4.85 1.01
C PHE A 148 11.78 5.42 -0.02
N PRO A 149 12.38 4.56 -0.90
CA PRO A 149 13.43 5.01 -1.81
C PRO A 149 13.00 6.06 -2.84
N TRP A 150 11.71 6.17 -3.11
CA TRP A 150 11.16 7.13 -4.06
C TRP A 150 10.78 8.47 -3.43
N GLU A 151 10.98 8.64 -2.16
CA GLU A 151 10.67 9.89 -1.45
C GLU A 151 11.82 10.90 -1.49
#